data_1dae42d840415b667ff6b02acd81e7be
#
_entry.id   1dae42d840415b667ff6b02acd81e7be
#
_cell.length_a   1.000
_cell.length_b   1.000
_cell.length_c   1.000
_cell.angle_alpha   90.00
_cell.angle_beta   90.00
_cell.angle_gamma   90.00
#
_symmetry.space_group_name_H-M   'P 1'
#
loop_
_entity.id
_entity.type
_entity.pdbx_description
1 polymer ?
#
loop_
_entity_poly.entity_id
_entity_poly.type
_entity_poly.pdbx_seq_one_letter_code
_entity_poly.pdbx_strand_id
1 'polypeptide(L)'
;MKVVAIHIAPGSRLPARPVDSVVAEARKGLLGDRYHGSRHRQVTLQSRESLDLAAADLGLEFDSHATRRNITVDRGEIPATPGVRLRIGEAEFEVVRDAAPCRLLDDWIGPGAMVALRGRAGSAMRVLRSGTIRVGDSVTITSTVITTQ
;
A
#
# COMPACT_ATOMS: atom_id res chain seq x y z
N MET A 1 5.40 0.49 -12.99
CA MET A 1 4.98 1.11 -11.72
C MET A 1 6.16 1.79 -11.06
N LYS A 2 5.96 3.01 -10.61
CA LYS A 2 6.95 3.74 -9.83
C LYS A 2 6.32 4.26 -8.55
N VAL A 3 7.08 4.26 -7.49
CA VAL A 3 6.66 4.85 -6.21
C VAL A 3 6.55 6.37 -6.37
N VAL A 4 5.37 6.92 -6.12
CA VAL A 4 5.13 8.36 -6.19
C VAL A 4 4.94 9.00 -4.81
N ALA A 5 4.62 8.20 -3.79
CA ALA A 5 4.48 8.68 -2.43
C ALA A 5 4.71 7.55 -1.43
N ILE A 6 5.27 7.92 -0.28
CA ILE A 6 5.45 7.03 0.87
C ILE A 6 4.89 7.75 2.08
N HIS A 7 4.01 7.07 2.82
CA HIS A 7 3.43 7.59 4.05
C HIS A 7 3.65 6.61 5.20
N ILE A 8 3.99 7.12 6.35
CA ILE A 8 4.05 6.35 7.58
C ILE A 8 3.18 7.01 8.64
N ALA A 9 2.53 6.21 9.47
CA ALA A 9 1.75 6.66 10.60
C ALA A 9 2.39 6.12 11.87
N PRO A 10 2.95 6.99 12.73
CA PRO A 10 3.70 6.53 13.90
C PRO A 10 2.81 5.89 14.97
N GLY A 11 1.50 6.10 14.89
CA GLY A 11 0.57 5.51 15.84
C GLY A 11 -0.84 5.43 15.29
N SER A 12 -1.68 4.64 15.99
CA SER A 12 -3.11 4.55 15.69
C SER A 12 -3.76 5.92 15.83
N ARG A 13 -4.60 6.30 14.86
CA ARG A 13 -5.31 7.59 14.80
C ARG A 13 -4.42 8.82 14.63
N LEU A 14 -3.11 8.67 14.62
CA LEU A 14 -2.22 9.77 14.26
C LEU A 14 -2.19 9.93 12.74
N PRO A 15 -2.05 11.16 12.23
CA PRO A 15 -1.99 11.40 10.80
C PRO A 15 -0.83 10.62 10.15
N ALA A 16 -1.08 10.08 8.96
CA ALA A 16 -0.01 9.58 8.14
C ALA A 16 0.81 10.76 7.60
N ARG A 17 2.12 10.67 7.70
CA ARG A 17 3.03 11.73 7.21
C ARG A 17 3.82 11.25 6.00
N PRO A 18 4.09 12.15 5.03
CA PRO A 18 4.91 11.80 3.89
C PRO A 18 6.39 11.71 4.29
N VAL A 19 7.08 10.77 3.66
CA VAL A 19 8.54 10.65 3.75
C VAL A 19 9.10 10.40 2.34
N ASP A 20 10.34 10.82 2.10
CA ASP A 20 10.99 10.59 0.80
C ASP A 20 11.57 9.18 0.70
N SER A 21 11.89 8.59 1.84
CA SER A 21 12.43 7.24 1.92
C SER A 21 12.05 6.60 3.24
N VAL A 22 12.08 5.28 3.27
CA VAL A 22 11.82 4.50 4.48
C VAL A 22 12.59 3.18 4.38
N VAL A 23 13.04 2.68 5.52
CA VAL A 23 13.65 1.36 5.60
C VAL A 23 12.57 0.31 5.83
N ALA A 24 12.51 -0.66 4.93
CA ALA A 24 11.70 -1.86 5.12
C ALA A 24 12.58 -2.92 5.79
N GLU A 25 12.10 -3.46 6.89
CA GLU A 25 12.82 -4.45 7.67
C GLU A 25 12.16 -5.81 7.53
N ALA A 26 12.94 -6.81 7.10
CA ALA A 26 12.44 -8.16 6.85
C ALA A 26 11.73 -8.72 8.09
N ARG A 27 10.55 -9.28 7.89
CA ARG A 27 9.67 -9.90 8.89
C ARG A 27 9.07 -8.93 9.89
N LYS A 28 9.28 -7.62 9.72
CA LYS A 28 8.77 -6.61 10.66
C LYS A 28 7.93 -5.53 9.99
N GLY A 29 8.41 -4.89 8.93
CA GLY A 29 7.70 -3.83 8.26
C GLY A 29 8.54 -2.57 8.09
N LEU A 30 7.87 -1.42 7.97
CA LEU A 30 8.53 -0.14 7.77
C LEU A 30 8.93 0.48 9.11
N LEU A 31 10.17 0.90 9.22
CA LEU A 31 10.64 1.59 10.43
C LEU A 31 9.87 2.89 10.64
N GLY A 32 9.37 3.09 11.84
CA GLY A 32 8.60 4.27 12.21
C GLY A 32 7.12 4.19 11.94
N ASP A 33 6.65 3.10 11.31
CA ASP A 33 5.24 2.88 11.07
C ASP A 33 4.60 2.03 12.18
N ARG A 34 3.33 2.30 12.47
CA ARG A 34 2.56 1.62 13.52
C ARG A 34 2.43 0.12 13.34
N TYR A 35 2.50 -0.36 12.10
CA TYR A 35 2.40 -1.78 11.80
C TYR A 35 3.73 -2.52 11.82
N HIS A 36 4.82 -1.83 12.15
CA HIS A 36 6.11 -2.47 12.36
C HIS A 36 5.98 -3.52 13.47
N GLY A 37 6.31 -4.76 13.17
CA GLY A 37 6.12 -5.89 14.06
C GLY A 37 4.82 -6.68 13.85
N SER A 38 3.93 -6.23 12.99
CA SER A 38 2.72 -6.98 12.63
C SER A 38 3.07 -8.25 11.86
N ARG A 39 2.22 -9.29 11.97
CA ARG A 39 2.43 -10.54 11.23
C ARG A 39 1.93 -10.49 9.80
N HIS A 40 0.76 -9.87 9.58
CA HIS A 40 0.02 -10.03 8.33
C HIS A 40 -0.20 -8.73 7.57
N ARG A 41 0.19 -7.61 8.15
CA ARG A 41 -0.01 -6.30 7.55
C ARG A 41 1.17 -5.42 7.91
N GLN A 42 2.31 -5.73 7.32
CA GLN A 42 3.53 -4.97 7.60
C GLN A 42 3.63 -3.73 6.73
N VAL A 43 3.17 -3.82 5.48
CA VAL A 43 3.23 -2.74 4.50
C VAL A 43 1.97 -2.79 3.65
N THR A 44 1.45 -1.63 3.28
CA THR A 44 0.32 -1.53 2.35
C THR A 44 0.74 -0.81 1.08
N LEU A 45 0.24 -1.29 -0.05
CA LEU A 45 0.56 -0.79 -1.39
C LEU A 45 -0.74 -0.44 -2.12
N GLN A 46 -0.79 0.74 -2.74
CA GLN A 46 -1.93 1.19 -3.53
C GLN A 46 -1.47 1.88 -4.81
N SER A 47 -2.39 2.06 -5.76
CA SER A 47 -2.14 2.72 -7.03
C SER A 47 -2.88 4.05 -7.12
N ARG A 48 -2.19 5.12 -7.52
CA ARG A 48 -2.81 6.42 -7.76
C ARG A 48 -3.89 6.32 -8.85
N GLU A 49 -3.63 5.54 -9.89
CA GLU A 49 -4.61 5.31 -10.95
C GLU A 49 -5.92 4.73 -10.40
N SER A 50 -5.83 3.73 -9.53
CA SER A 50 -7.02 3.13 -8.88
C SER A 50 -7.73 4.13 -7.97
N LEU A 51 -6.98 4.96 -7.25
CA LEU A 51 -7.56 6.01 -6.42
C LEU A 51 -8.28 7.06 -7.27
N ASP A 52 -7.72 7.39 -8.43
CA ASP A 52 -8.35 8.36 -9.34
C ASP A 52 -9.67 7.83 -9.91
N LEU A 53 -9.75 6.54 -10.18
CA LEU A 53 -11.02 5.91 -10.58
C LEU A 53 -12.07 6.02 -9.48
N ALA A 54 -11.68 5.76 -8.24
CA ALA A 54 -12.59 5.92 -7.09
C ALA A 54 -13.00 7.38 -6.91
N ALA A 55 -12.07 8.32 -7.07
CA ALA A 55 -12.34 9.75 -6.98
C ALA A 55 -13.35 10.20 -8.04
N ALA A 56 -13.21 9.69 -9.25
CA ALA A 56 -14.15 9.98 -10.33
C ALA A 56 -15.56 9.47 -10.00
N ASP A 57 -15.69 8.27 -9.45
CA ASP A 57 -16.97 7.70 -9.04
C ASP A 57 -17.62 8.51 -7.92
N LEU A 58 -16.81 9.08 -7.03
CA LEU A 58 -17.28 9.90 -5.90
C LEU A 58 -17.58 11.35 -6.28
N GLY A 59 -17.01 11.83 -7.38
CA GLY A 59 -17.03 13.24 -7.71
C GLY A 59 -16.18 14.10 -6.76
N LEU A 60 -15.21 13.49 -6.09
CA LEU A 60 -14.31 14.12 -5.13
C LEU A 60 -12.87 13.79 -5.48
N GLU A 61 -11.97 14.77 -5.32
CA GLU A 61 -10.54 14.52 -5.38
C GLU A 61 -10.01 14.33 -3.97
N PHE A 62 -9.03 13.44 -3.79
CA PHE A 62 -8.36 13.24 -2.51
C PHE A 62 -6.91 12.81 -2.74
N ASP A 63 -6.06 13.19 -1.78
CA ASP A 63 -4.66 12.83 -1.80
C ASP A 63 -4.44 11.38 -1.34
N SER A 64 -3.31 10.80 -1.74
CA SER A 64 -2.98 9.42 -1.39
C SER A 64 -2.87 9.17 0.11
N HIS A 65 -2.53 10.19 0.91
CA HIS A 65 -2.46 10.05 2.37
C HIS A 65 -3.82 9.78 3.02
N ALA A 66 -4.91 10.15 2.36
CA ALA A 66 -6.26 10.00 2.93
C ALA A 66 -6.67 8.55 3.17
N THR A 67 -6.09 7.61 2.44
CA THR A 67 -6.34 6.18 2.63
C THR A 67 -5.50 5.57 3.73
N ARG A 68 -4.48 6.28 4.24
CA ARG A 68 -3.52 5.82 5.24
C ARG A 68 -2.70 4.60 4.82
N ARG A 69 -2.61 4.33 3.51
CA ARG A 69 -1.72 3.29 2.96
C ARG A 69 -0.29 3.82 2.91
N ASN A 70 0.69 2.91 2.99
CA ASN A 70 2.10 3.27 3.08
C ASN A 70 2.69 3.71 1.75
N ILE A 71 2.58 2.87 0.73
CA ILE A 71 3.26 3.08 -0.55
C ILE A 71 2.20 3.30 -1.63
N THR A 72 2.36 4.39 -2.38
CA THR A 72 1.51 4.69 -3.53
C THR A 72 2.38 4.65 -4.79
N VAL A 73 1.96 3.85 -5.76
CA VAL A 73 2.57 3.83 -7.09
C VAL A 73 1.74 4.68 -8.06
N ASP A 74 2.34 5.05 -9.18
CA ASP A 74 1.72 5.93 -10.17
C ASP A 74 0.52 5.28 -10.86
N ARG A 75 0.68 4.05 -11.33
CA ARG A 75 -0.29 3.35 -12.17
C ARG A 75 -0.16 1.85 -12.07
N GLY A 76 -1.12 1.17 -12.65
CA GLY A 76 -1.16 -0.28 -12.73
C GLY A 76 -2.06 -0.89 -11.69
N GLU A 77 -2.35 -2.15 -11.90
CA GLU A 77 -3.19 -2.94 -11.01
C GLU A 77 -2.31 -3.56 -9.92
N ILE A 78 -2.68 -3.35 -8.68
CA ILE A 78 -1.95 -3.89 -7.55
C ILE A 78 -2.36 -5.35 -7.35
N PRO A 79 -1.43 -6.31 -7.38
CA PRO A 79 -1.76 -7.70 -7.17
C PRO A 79 -2.26 -7.92 -5.73
N ALA A 80 -3.36 -8.63 -5.59
CA ALA A 80 -3.98 -8.94 -4.30
C ALA A 80 -3.97 -10.44 -3.99
N THR A 81 -3.46 -11.26 -4.89
CA THR A 81 -3.39 -12.71 -4.70
C THR A 81 -2.29 -13.06 -3.69
N PRO A 82 -2.62 -13.76 -2.59
CA PRO A 82 -1.61 -14.16 -1.60
C PRO A 82 -0.45 -14.93 -2.24
N GLY A 83 0.76 -14.61 -1.84
CA GLY A 83 1.97 -15.27 -2.32
C GLY A 83 2.65 -14.61 -3.50
N VAL A 84 2.00 -13.67 -4.17
CA VAL A 84 2.66 -12.88 -5.23
C VAL A 84 3.79 -12.06 -4.61
N ARG A 85 4.94 -12.06 -5.28
CA ARG A 85 6.13 -11.35 -4.79
C ARG A 85 6.44 -10.14 -5.64
N LEU A 86 6.90 -9.10 -4.95
CA LEU A 86 7.25 -7.81 -5.54
C LEU A 86 8.62 -7.38 -5.05
N ARG A 87 9.31 -6.58 -5.87
CA ARG A 87 10.51 -5.87 -5.46
C ARG A 87 10.28 -4.38 -5.62
N ILE A 88 10.66 -3.62 -4.59
CA ILE A 88 10.69 -2.16 -4.62
C ILE A 88 12.05 -1.73 -4.10
N GLY A 89 12.85 -1.08 -4.95
CA GLY A 89 14.24 -0.78 -4.61
C GLY A 89 14.99 -2.08 -4.31
N GLU A 90 15.60 -2.16 -3.15
CA GLU A 90 16.33 -3.36 -2.72
C GLU A 90 15.47 -4.30 -1.84
N ALA A 91 14.29 -3.87 -1.46
CA ALA A 91 13.41 -4.65 -0.59
C ALA A 91 12.53 -5.58 -1.40
N GLU A 92 12.21 -6.74 -0.84
CA GLU A 92 11.29 -7.71 -1.42
C GLU A 92 10.10 -7.92 -0.50
N PHE A 93 8.95 -8.12 -1.13
CA PHE A 93 7.65 -8.21 -0.46
C PHE A 93 6.85 -9.39 -0.96
N GLU A 94 5.97 -9.88 -0.11
CA GLU A 94 4.97 -10.89 -0.49
C GLU A 94 3.58 -10.38 -0.15
N VAL A 95 2.68 -10.47 -1.11
CA VAL A 95 1.26 -10.13 -0.89
C VAL A 95 0.66 -11.13 0.08
N VAL A 96 0.02 -10.61 1.12
CA VAL A 96 -0.71 -11.40 2.12
C VAL A 96 -2.18 -11.48 1.76
N ARG A 97 -2.75 -10.33 1.40
CA ARG A 97 -4.18 -10.22 1.06
C ARG A 97 -4.51 -8.87 0.45
N ASP A 98 -5.72 -8.79 -0.08
CA ASP A 98 -6.32 -7.50 -0.43
C ASP A 98 -6.41 -6.62 0.81
N ALA A 99 -6.09 -5.34 0.65
CA ALA A 99 -6.26 -4.35 1.71
C ALA A 99 -7.68 -3.77 1.62
N ALA A 100 -8.64 -4.50 2.18
CA ALA A 100 -10.05 -4.12 2.09
C ALA A 100 -10.29 -2.71 2.63
N PRO A 101 -11.12 -1.90 1.96
CA PRO A 101 -11.50 -0.59 2.47
C PRO A 101 -12.39 -0.73 3.71
N CYS A 102 -12.31 0.25 4.62
CA CYS A 102 -13.10 0.25 5.84
C CYS A 102 -13.97 1.51 5.94
N ARG A 103 -14.91 1.50 6.88
CA ARG A 103 -15.87 2.60 7.07
C ARG A 103 -15.21 3.93 7.41
N LEU A 104 -14.02 3.90 8.01
CA LEU A 104 -13.28 5.13 8.34
C LEU A 104 -12.93 5.94 7.09
N LEU A 105 -12.86 5.32 5.92
CA LEU A 105 -12.62 6.04 4.67
C LEU A 105 -13.74 7.03 4.35
N ASP A 106 -14.97 6.74 4.76
CA ASP A 106 -16.07 7.68 4.58
C ASP A 106 -15.88 8.94 5.42
N ASP A 107 -15.27 8.80 6.60
CA ASP A 107 -14.95 9.95 7.46
C ASP A 107 -13.73 10.74 6.94
N TRP A 108 -12.73 10.04 6.42
CA TRP A 108 -11.48 10.67 5.97
C TRP A 108 -11.58 11.29 4.57
N ILE A 109 -12.40 10.73 3.69
CA ILE A 109 -12.52 11.16 2.29
C ILE A 109 -13.89 11.77 2.05
N GLY A 110 -14.94 11.04 2.34
CA GLY A 110 -16.31 11.48 2.12
C GLY A 110 -17.28 10.30 2.02
N PRO A 111 -18.60 10.57 2.08
CA PRO A 111 -19.60 9.52 2.02
C PRO A 111 -19.46 8.67 0.74
N GLY A 112 -19.50 7.36 0.90
CA GLY A 112 -19.38 6.40 -0.20
C GLY A 112 -17.96 5.98 -0.55
N ALA A 113 -16.94 6.52 0.12
CA ALA A 113 -15.53 6.21 -0.18
C ALA A 113 -15.21 4.73 0.00
N MET A 114 -15.72 4.09 1.04
CA MET A 114 -15.50 2.66 1.25
C MET A 114 -15.99 1.83 0.06
N VAL A 115 -17.16 2.15 -0.45
CA VAL A 115 -17.76 1.45 -1.59
C VAL A 115 -16.97 1.72 -2.88
N ALA A 116 -16.60 2.97 -3.13
CA ALA A 116 -15.85 3.36 -4.31
C ALA A 116 -14.46 2.72 -4.37
N LEU A 117 -13.87 2.43 -3.20
CA LEU A 117 -12.53 1.85 -3.11
C LEU A 117 -12.53 0.32 -3.11
N ARG A 118 -13.67 -0.33 -3.19
CA ARG A 118 -13.71 -1.80 -3.31
C ARG A 118 -12.93 -2.25 -4.54
N GLY A 119 -12.00 -3.20 -4.33
CA GLY A 119 -11.10 -3.68 -5.38
C GLY A 119 -10.06 -2.67 -5.84
N ARG A 120 -9.97 -1.50 -5.21
CA ARG A 120 -9.08 -0.41 -5.57
C ARG A 120 -8.19 0.07 -4.42
N ALA A 121 -8.34 -0.53 -3.25
CA ALA A 121 -7.66 -0.08 -2.03
C ALA A 121 -6.25 -0.66 -1.85
N GLY A 122 -5.81 -1.48 -2.79
CA GLY A 122 -4.47 -2.05 -2.78
C GLY A 122 -4.34 -3.34 -2.00
N SER A 123 -3.13 -3.64 -1.54
CA SER A 123 -2.80 -4.90 -0.90
C SER A 123 -1.99 -4.71 0.37
N ALA A 124 -2.15 -5.65 1.30
CA ALA A 124 -1.31 -5.78 2.48
C ALA A 124 -0.20 -6.80 2.18
N MET A 125 1.02 -6.47 2.59
CA MET A 125 2.21 -7.26 2.28
C MET A 125 3.07 -7.50 3.51
N ARG A 126 3.91 -8.51 3.42
CA ARG A 126 5.03 -8.74 4.35
C ARG A 126 6.34 -8.39 3.67
N VAL A 127 7.31 -7.95 4.46
CA VAL A 127 8.68 -7.72 3.98
C VAL A 127 9.44 -9.04 4.06
N LEU A 128 9.95 -9.51 2.92
CA LEU A 128 10.76 -10.71 2.84
C LEU A 128 12.26 -10.41 2.91
N ARG A 129 12.67 -9.30 2.31
CA ARG A 129 14.06 -8.86 2.29
C ARG A 129 14.13 -7.38 2.63
N SER A 130 15.00 -7.05 3.57
CA SER A 130 15.21 -5.67 4.00
C SER A 130 15.83 -4.82 2.91
N GLY A 131 15.46 -3.56 2.89
CA GLY A 131 16.03 -2.57 1.97
C GLY A 131 15.37 -1.22 2.15
N THR A 132 16.01 -0.20 1.63
CA THR A 132 15.45 1.15 1.62
C THR A 132 14.57 1.33 0.39
N ILE A 133 13.39 1.91 0.61
CA ILE A 133 12.45 2.30 -0.45
C ILE A 133 12.49 3.81 -0.56
N ARG A 134 12.56 4.32 -1.80
CA ARG A 134 12.57 5.75 -2.08
C ARG A 134 11.48 6.11 -3.08
N VAL A 135 10.95 7.32 -2.95
CA VAL A 135 10.09 7.87 -4.00
C VAL A 135 10.87 7.87 -5.31
N GLY A 136 10.24 7.37 -6.37
CA GLY A 136 10.88 7.18 -7.68
C GLY A 136 11.36 5.76 -7.95
N ASP A 137 11.41 4.90 -6.95
CA ASP A 137 11.80 3.51 -7.13
C ASP A 137 10.79 2.76 -8.01
N SER A 138 11.30 1.86 -8.83
CA SER A 138 10.46 0.97 -9.63
C SER A 138 9.89 -0.15 -8.78
N VAL A 139 8.67 -0.55 -9.11
CA VAL A 139 8.00 -1.70 -8.51
C VAL A 139 7.93 -2.80 -9.57
N THR A 140 8.48 -3.96 -9.25
CA THR A 140 8.53 -5.09 -10.16
C THR A 140 7.89 -6.31 -9.53
N ILE A 141 6.96 -6.95 -10.24
CA ILE A 141 6.40 -8.23 -9.82
C ILE A 141 7.44 -9.30 -10.18
N THR A 142 7.99 -9.97 -9.16
CA THR A 142 9.10 -10.92 -9.35
C THR A 142 8.63 -12.36 -9.46
N SER A 143 7.48 -12.70 -8.91
CA SER A 143 6.86 -14.01 -9.13
C SER A 143 5.35 -13.92 -8.97
N THR A 144 4.66 -14.71 -9.77
CA THR A 144 3.23 -14.92 -9.63
C THR A 144 3.01 -16.22 -8.86
N VAL A 145 1.82 -16.35 -8.26
CA VAL A 145 1.48 -17.62 -7.60
C VAL A 145 1.29 -18.69 -8.65
N ILE A 146 2.12 -19.72 -8.56
CA ILE A 146 1.93 -20.92 -9.35
C ILE A 146 1.17 -21.90 -8.47
N THR A 147 -0.05 -22.22 -8.86
CA THR A 147 -0.80 -23.26 -8.18
C THR A 147 -0.23 -24.59 -8.60
N THR A 148 0.60 -25.18 -7.75
CA THR A 148 1.06 -26.55 -7.93
C THR A 148 0.06 -27.48 -7.25
N GLN A 149 -0.33 -28.45 -7.98
CA GLN A 149 -1.16 -29.52 -7.42
C GLN A 149 -0.29 -30.57 -6.76
#